data_5aab5665640efb8aa3dc3ed3c0082026
#
_entry.id   5aab5665640efb8aa3dc3ed3c0082026
#
_cell.length_a   1.000
_cell.length_b   1.000
_cell.length_c   1.000
_cell.angle_alpha   90.00
_cell.angle_beta   90.00
_cell.angle_gamma   90.00
#
_symmetry.space_group_name_H-M   'P 1'
#
loop_
_entity.id
_entity.type
_entity.pdbx_description
1 polymer ?
#
loop_
_entity_poly.entity_id
_entity_poly.type
_entity_poly.pdbx_seq_one_letter_code
_entity_poly.pdbx_strand_id
1 'polypeptide(L)'
;MLTHARRADSQGNAANVPDEGSIRFRVPVDEVSLTFHAADAHGLPVNDLKRNELNLLDNGKPPRRVLDFHVQLDFPIRAGILMDTSESTEKNLSGDRAIAGKIAQRLLRQPTDQAFVLAFGYISTVTQTWTGDQAAVAAGVRNAIAGRENPLGGTAIFDAVFRACHSEFGAVDHAAGGNFIVLFSDGEDNASHGDIRLAVDTCQHANTAIYVFRAEPVLNSSSGPKNLMELASETGGRVFHDNDSEAGIEEDLRIIEAERRNQYVLVYKPAELRHDGSFHRIELSGPDRAERIAVRSGYYAPAH
;
A
#
# COMPACT_ATOMS: atom_id res chain seq x y z
N MET A 1 -70.68 -26.65 26.98
CA MET A 1 -71.31 -26.87 25.67
C MET A 1 -70.23 -26.75 24.59
N LEU A 2 -69.98 -27.87 23.96
CA LEU A 2 -69.04 -28.05 22.86
C LEU A 2 -69.60 -27.43 21.57
N THR A 3 -68.79 -26.79 20.78
CA THR A 3 -68.96 -26.78 19.32
C THR A 3 -67.59 -26.68 18.62
N HIS A 4 -67.33 -27.76 17.88
CA HIS A 4 -66.20 -27.90 16.94
C HIS A 4 -66.45 -27.04 15.71
N ALA A 5 -65.40 -26.40 15.18
CA ALA A 5 -65.38 -25.97 13.79
C ALA A 5 -64.09 -26.48 13.12
N ARG A 6 -64.30 -27.11 11.98
CA ARG A 6 -63.38 -27.90 11.18
C ARG A 6 -62.33 -27.00 10.46
N ARG A 7 -61.11 -27.48 10.45
CA ARG A 7 -60.06 -27.09 9.47
C ARG A 7 -60.46 -27.46 8.06
N ALA A 8 -60.23 -26.55 7.13
CA ALA A 8 -60.20 -26.85 5.70
C ALA A 8 -58.73 -26.78 5.25
N ASP A 9 -58.19 -27.91 4.83
CA ASP A 9 -56.91 -28.03 4.16
C ASP A 9 -57.06 -27.52 2.73
N SER A 10 -56.25 -26.49 2.35
CA SER A 10 -56.02 -26.17 0.96
C SER A 10 -54.53 -26.46 0.63
N GLN A 11 -54.32 -27.63 0.07
CA GLN A 11 -53.06 -27.96 -0.61
C GLN A 11 -52.93 -27.10 -1.86
N GLY A 12 -52.09 -26.05 -1.78
CA GLY A 12 -51.61 -25.31 -2.95
C GLY A 12 -50.38 -26.00 -3.51
N ASN A 13 -50.52 -26.53 -4.69
CA ASN A 13 -49.46 -27.15 -5.49
C ASN A 13 -48.41 -26.08 -5.88
N ALA A 14 -47.29 -26.04 -5.22
CA ALA A 14 -46.15 -25.20 -5.63
C ALA A 14 -45.50 -25.88 -6.84
N ALA A 15 -45.71 -25.29 -8.00
CA ALA A 15 -45.02 -25.68 -9.22
C ALA A 15 -43.48 -25.43 -9.00
N ASN A 16 -42.76 -26.53 -9.17
CA ASN A 16 -41.30 -26.55 -9.18
C ASN A 16 -40.83 -25.75 -10.42
N VAL A 17 -40.41 -24.49 -10.22
CA VAL A 17 -39.69 -23.73 -11.25
C VAL A 17 -38.26 -24.24 -11.25
N PRO A 18 -37.76 -24.77 -12.38
CA PRO A 18 -36.33 -25.15 -12.43
C PRO A 18 -35.48 -23.90 -12.21
N ASP A 19 -34.59 -23.98 -11.25
CA ASP A 19 -33.53 -23.01 -11.07
C ASP A 19 -32.65 -23.03 -12.34
N GLU A 20 -32.88 -22.06 -13.23
CA GLU A 20 -31.99 -21.83 -14.37
C GLU A 20 -30.64 -21.41 -13.77
N GLY A 21 -29.77 -22.39 -13.56
CA GLY A 21 -28.41 -22.20 -13.15
C GLY A 21 -27.75 -21.15 -14.05
N SER A 22 -27.64 -19.94 -13.54
CA SER A 22 -26.91 -18.87 -14.22
C SER A 22 -25.47 -19.32 -14.39
N ILE A 23 -25.12 -19.76 -15.60
CA ILE A 23 -23.75 -20.06 -15.99
C ILE A 23 -23.00 -18.71 -15.92
N ARG A 24 -22.31 -18.44 -14.81
CA ARG A 24 -21.40 -17.30 -14.69
C ARG A 24 -20.15 -17.63 -15.49
N PHE A 25 -20.10 -17.20 -16.73
CA PHE A 25 -18.85 -17.16 -17.47
C PHE A 25 -17.94 -16.14 -16.80
N ARG A 26 -16.94 -16.61 -16.04
CA ARG A 26 -15.80 -15.80 -15.70
C ARG A 26 -14.96 -15.71 -16.96
N VAL A 27 -15.13 -14.64 -17.73
CA VAL A 27 -14.17 -14.29 -18.77
C VAL A 27 -12.95 -13.75 -18.00
N PRO A 28 -11.77 -14.37 -18.11
CA PRO A 28 -10.56 -13.79 -17.52
C PRO A 28 -10.36 -12.43 -18.18
N VAL A 29 -10.38 -11.37 -17.37
CA VAL A 29 -10.16 -10.02 -17.86
C VAL A 29 -8.65 -9.81 -17.89
N ASP A 30 -8.05 -9.94 -19.08
CA ASP A 30 -6.63 -9.74 -19.32
C ASP A 30 -6.30 -8.24 -19.30
N GLU A 31 -6.65 -7.56 -18.21
CA GLU A 31 -6.48 -6.11 -18.06
C GLU A 31 -5.63 -5.83 -16.84
N VAL A 32 -4.69 -4.91 -17.01
CA VAL A 32 -3.83 -4.43 -15.93
C VAL A 32 -4.25 -3.00 -15.60
N SER A 33 -4.57 -2.76 -14.34
CA SER A 33 -4.75 -1.42 -13.79
C SER A 33 -3.45 -0.97 -13.14
N LEU A 34 -2.95 0.16 -13.58
CA LEU A 34 -1.74 0.80 -13.09
C LEU A 34 -2.08 2.18 -12.56
N THR A 35 -1.76 2.44 -11.30
CA THR A 35 -1.81 3.77 -10.73
C THR A 35 -0.41 4.34 -10.63
N PHE A 36 -0.24 5.62 -10.94
CA PHE A 36 1.03 6.31 -10.82
C PHE A 36 0.83 7.79 -10.53
N HIS A 37 1.85 8.42 -9.98
CA HIS A 37 1.90 9.86 -9.79
C HIS A 37 2.98 10.48 -10.67
N ALA A 38 2.75 11.70 -11.15
CA ALA A 38 3.73 12.48 -11.90
C ALA A 38 3.99 13.81 -11.19
N ALA A 39 5.26 14.16 -11.04
CA ALA A 39 5.68 15.43 -10.44
C ALA A 39 6.76 16.10 -11.28
N ASP A 40 6.83 17.43 -11.18
CA ASP A 40 7.89 18.23 -11.77
C ASP A 40 9.19 18.21 -10.93
N ALA A 41 10.20 18.96 -11.35
CA ALA A 41 11.49 19.12 -10.65
C ALA A 41 11.36 19.65 -9.21
N HIS A 42 10.28 20.34 -8.90
CA HIS A 42 9.97 20.89 -7.58
C HIS A 42 9.09 19.97 -6.73
N GLY A 43 8.76 18.77 -7.24
CA GLY A 43 7.85 17.83 -6.58
C GLY A 43 6.39 18.25 -6.62
N LEU A 44 6.01 19.21 -7.45
CA LEU A 44 4.62 19.61 -7.65
C LEU A 44 3.92 18.62 -8.58
N PRO A 45 2.65 18.25 -8.30
CA PRO A 45 1.90 17.36 -9.15
C PRO A 45 1.72 17.88 -10.58
N VAL A 46 2.04 17.05 -11.56
CA VAL A 46 1.71 17.30 -12.97
C VAL A 46 0.43 16.53 -13.28
N ASN A 47 -0.73 17.23 -13.30
CA ASN A 47 -2.05 16.63 -13.42
C ASN A 47 -2.67 16.77 -14.83
N ASP A 48 -1.91 17.24 -15.82
CA ASP A 48 -2.37 17.53 -17.16
C ASP A 48 -1.73 16.64 -18.24
N LEU A 49 -1.08 15.53 -17.83
CA LEU A 49 -0.49 14.59 -18.76
C LEU A 49 -1.56 13.98 -19.67
N LYS A 50 -1.20 13.85 -20.94
CA LYS A 50 -2.02 13.15 -21.92
C LYS A 50 -1.45 11.77 -22.18
N ARG A 51 -2.31 10.81 -22.49
CA ARG A 51 -1.90 9.44 -22.78
C ARG A 51 -0.78 9.34 -23.81
N ASN A 52 -0.82 10.15 -24.87
CA ASN A 52 0.16 10.14 -25.96
C ASN A 52 1.53 10.72 -25.59
N GLU A 53 1.66 11.31 -24.39
CA GLU A 53 2.93 11.79 -23.83
C GLU A 53 3.64 10.72 -23.00
N LEU A 54 2.97 9.58 -22.75
CA LEU A 54 3.49 8.49 -21.94
C LEU A 54 3.99 7.34 -22.81
N ASN A 55 5.15 6.82 -22.46
CA ASN A 55 5.70 5.59 -23.00
C ASN A 55 5.63 4.50 -21.92
N LEU A 56 4.75 3.51 -22.12
CA LEU A 56 4.57 2.36 -21.23
C LEU A 56 5.13 1.11 -21.92
N LEU A 57 5.99 0.40 -21.21
CA LEU A 57 6.43 -0.94 -21.59
C LEU A 57 6.08 -1.93 -20.47
N ASP A 58 5.57 -3.08 -20.85
CA ASP A 58 5.29 -4.24 -20.02
C ASP A 58 6.16 -5.39 -20.52
N ASN A 59 7.11 -5.84 -19.69
CA ASN A 59 8.18 -6.76 -20.10
C ASN A 59 8.91 -6.31 -21.39
N GLY A 60 9.21 -4.99 -21.49
CA GLY A 60 9.88 -4.39 -22.64
C GLY A 60 9.02 -4.28 -23.89
N LYS A 61 7.71 -4.57 -23.84
CA LYS A 61 6.78 -4.49 -24.98
C LYS A 61 5.71 -3.44 -24.73
N PRO A 62 5.34 -2.64 -25.76
CA PRO A 62 4.21 -1.73 -25.63
C PRO A 62 2.90 -2.53 -25.45
N PRO A 63 1.92 -1.99 -24.71
CA PRO A 63 0.64 -2.64 -24.52
C PRO A 63 -0.09 -2.84 -25.85
N ARG A 64 -0.85 -3.93 -25.97
CA ARG A 64 -1.70 -4.18 -27.13
C ARG A 64 -2.72 -3.07 -27.32
N ARG A 65 -3.30 -2.60 -26.22
CA ARG A 65 -4.29 -1.53 -26.22
C ARG A 65 -4.36 -0.89 -24.84
N VAL A 66 -4.45 0.44 -24.80
CA VAL A 66 -4.87 1.16 -23.60
C VAL A 66 -6.38 1.31 -23.66
N LEU A 67 -7.04 0.96 -22.56
CA LEU A 67 -8.50 0.93 -22.44
C LEU A 67 -9.01 2.20 -21.77
N ASP A 68 -8.30 2.67 -20.75
CA ASP A 68 -8.65 3.87 -20.01
C ASP A 68 -7.39 4.62 -19.55
N PHE A 69 -7.52 5.93 -19.48
CA PHE A 69 -6.50 6.83 -18.95
C PHE A 69 -7.15 8.10 -18.43
N HIS A 70 -7.08 8.31 -17.15
CA HIS A 70 -7.56 9.54 -16.52
C HIS A 70 -6.75 9.90 -15.28
N VAL A 71 -6.85 11.18 -14.87
CA VAL A 71 -6.35 11.61 -13.56
C VAL A 71 -7.48 11.46 -12.55
N GLN A 72 -7.16 10.91 -11.39
CA GLN A 72 -8.04 10.91 -10.24
C GLN A 72 -7.42 11.76 -9.14
N LEU A 73 -8.14 12.78 -8.74
CA LEU A 73 -7.79 13.69 -7.67
C LEU A 73 -8.49 13.26 -6.38
N ASP A 74 -7.88 13.62 -5.25
CA ASP A 74 -8.46 13.40 -3.92
C ASP A 74 -8.78 11.93 -3.59
N PHE A 75 -7.91 11.00 -4.02
CA PHE A 75 -8.02 9.61 -3.58
C PHE A 75 -8.11 9.51 -2.06
N PRO A 76 -9.01 8.66 -1.52
CA PRO A 76 -8.98 8.31 -0.10
C PRO A 76 -7.62 7.76 0.30
N ILE A 77 -7.07 8.25 1.39
CA ILE A 77 -5.80 7.79 1.94
C ILE A 77 -6.03 6.57 2.82
N ARG A 78 -5.20 5.56 2.62
CA ARG A 78 -5.10 4.38 3.46
C ARG A 78 -3.64 4.17 3.84
N ALA A 79 -3.32 4.52 5.08
CA ALA A 79 -1.94 4.54 5.57
C ALA A 79 -1.66 3.44 6.59
N GLY A 80 -0.57 2.70 6.41
CA GLY A 80 0.04 1.88 7.46
C GLY A 80 1.21 2.63 8.07
N ILE A 81 1.23 2.86 9.37
CA ILE A 81 2.35 3.45 10.10
C ILE A 81 3.09 2.32 10.78
N LEU A 82 4.28 1.98 10.27
CA LEU A 82 5.14 0.92 10.78
C LEU A 82 6.29 1.53 11.58
N MET A 83 6.32 1.21 12.87
CA MET A 83 7.28 1.76 13.82
C MET A 83 8.27 0.69 14.25
N ASP A 84 9.53 0.87 13.87
CA ASP A 84 10.63 0.07 14.40
C ASP A 84 10.87 0.43 15.87
N THR A 85 10.74 -0.55 16.73
CA THR A 85 10.94 -0.40 18.19
C THR A 85 12.09 -1.26 18.69
N SER A 86 13.00 -1.66 17.80
CA SER A 86 14.23 -2.37 18.12
C SER A 86 15.20 -1.50 18.92
N GLU A 87 16.21 -2.10 19.51
CA GLU A 87 17.18 -1.39 20.33
C GLU A 87 17.98 -0.35 19.53
N SER A 88 18.31 -0.63 18.27
CA SER A 88 19.09 0.27 17.41
C SER A 88 18.38 1.60 17.13
N THR A 89 17.04 1.57 17.07
CA THR A 89 16.20 2.74 16.77
C THR A 89 15.73 3.49 18.01
N GLU A 90 16.02 3.00 19.22
CA GLU A 90 15.48 3.57 20.47
C GLU A 90 15.76 5.06 20.64
N LYS A 91 16.96 5.53 20.27
CA LYS A 91 17.35 6.93 20.37
C LYS A 91 16.50 7.86 19.49
N ASN A 92 16.00 7.35 18.36
CA ASN A 92 15.23 8.11 17.37
C ASN A 92 13.71 7.96 17.58
N LEU A 93 13.27 6.99 18.38
CA LEU A 93 11.87 6.65 18.56
C LEU A 93 10.99 7.82 19.02
N SER A 94 11.54 8.78 19.78
CA SER A 94 10.81 9.99 20.19
C SER A 94 10.53 10.91 19.00
N GLY A 95 11.52 11.11 18.12
CA GLY A 95 11.39 11.88 16.88
C GLY A 95 10.42 11.20 15.92
N ASP A 96 10.59 9.90 15.72
CA ASP A 96 9.74 9.10 14.83
C ASP A 96 8.26 9.16 15.25
N ARG A 97 7.99 9.10 16.56
CA ARG A 97 6.64 9.27 17.11
C ARG A 97 6.06 10.66 16.86
N ALA A 98 6.90 11.70 16.94
CA ALA A 98 6.45 13.04 16.64
C ALA A 98 6.06 13.20 15.17
N ILE A 99 6.87 12.66 14.26
CA ILE A 99 6.60 12.65 12.82
C ILE A 99 5.35 11.81 12.51
N ALA A 100 5.25 10.60 13.07
CA ALA A 100 4.10 9.73 12.90
C ALA A 100 2.79 10.37 13.41
N GLY A 101 2.85 11.14 14.51
CA GLY A 101 1.72 11.93 15.00
C GLY A 101 1.28 13.03 14.02
N LYS A 102 2.25 13.73 13.40
CA LYS A 102 1.96 14.74 12.35
C LYS A 102 1.34 14.09 11.10
N ILE A 103 1.79 12.88 10.72
CA ILE A 103 1.21 12.13 9.61
C ILE A 103 -0.30 11.94 9.82
N ALA A 104 -0.72 11.47 11.00
CA ALA A 104 -2.12 11.28 11.30
C ALA A 104 -2.93 12.58 11.19
N GLN A 105 -2.40 13.69 11.72
CA GLN A 105 -3.06 15.00 11.69
C GLN A 105 -3.18 15.56 10.26
N ARG A 106 -2.13 15.39 9.46
CA ARG A 106 -2.08 15.96 8.12
C ARG A 106 -2.83 15.16 7.08
N LEU A 107 -2.71 13.83 7.12
CA LEU A 107 -3.19 12.97 6.05
C LEU A 107 -4.63 12.49 6.26
N LEU A 108 -5.09 12.31 7.49
CA LEU A 108 -6.46 11.88 7.78
C LEU A 108 -7.41 13.06 7.83
N ARG A 109 -7.84 13.58 6.67
CA ARG A 109 -8.68 14.77 6.55
C ARG A 109 -10.06 14.50 5.99
N GLN A 110 -10.21 13.43 5.21
CA GLN A 110 -11.49 13.03 4.63
C GLN A 110 -12.15 11.95 5.48
N PRO A 111 -13.49 11.86 5.51
CA PRO A 111 -14.19 10.81 6.27
C PRO A 111 -13.83 9.39 5.84
N THR A 112 -13.31 9.22 4.63
CA THR A 112 -12.89 7.94 4.04
C THR A 112 -11.42 7.62 4.30
N ASP A 113 -10.64 8.59 4.81
CA ASP A 113 -9.23 8.36 5.14
C ASP A 113 -9.10 7.45 6.36
N GLN A 114 -8.19 6.51 6.31
CA GLN A 114 -7.95 5.58 7.41
C GLN A 114 -6.47 5.28 7.58
N ALA A 115 -6.08 5.00 8.81
CA ALA A 115 -4.74 4.49 9.11
C ALA A 115 -4.79 3.37 10.15
N PHE A 116 -3.78 2.52 10.14
CA PHE A 116 -3.45 1.61 11.23
C PHE A 116 -2.01 1.86 11.70
N VAL A 117 -1.67 1.36 12.88
CA VAL A 117 -0.32 1.43 13.44
C VAL A 117 0.15 0.02 13.80
N LEU A 118 1.35 -0.31 13.35
CA LEU A 118 2.02 -1.57 13.64
C LEU A 118 3.41 -1.27 14.21
N ALA A 119 3.66 -1.75 15.41
CA ALA A 119 4.98 -1.74 16.03
C ALA A 119 5.70 -3.07 15.74
N PHE A 120 6.99 -3.01 15.49
CA PHE A 120 7.78 -4.21 15.27
C PHE A 120 9.19 -4.09 15.85
N GLY A 121 9.75 -5.22 16.16
CA GLY A 121 11.12 -5.55 16.45
C GLY A 121 11.29 -6.99 15.97
N TYR A 122 11.58 -7.92 16.87
CA TYR A 122 11.55 -9.36 16.54
C TYR A 122 10.13 -9.85 16.21
N ILE A 123 9.12 -9.34 16.91
CA ILE A 123 7.70 -9.62 16.67
C ILE A 123 7.00 -8.33 16.22
N SER A 124 5.99 -8.46 15.40
CA SER A 124 5.14 -7.33 15.01
C SER A 124 3.79 -7.37 15.74
N THR A 125 3.28 -6.20 16.17
CA THR A 125 2.00 -6.05 16.86
C THR A 125 1.24 -4.84 16.32
N VAL A 126 -0.05 -5.02 15.99
CA VAL A 126 -0.92 -3.90 15.63
C VAL A 126 -1.32 -3.19 16.93
N THR A 127 -0.86 -1.95 17.10
CA THR A 127 -1.16 -1.11 18.26
C THR A 127 -2.40 -0.25 18.06
N GLN A 128 -2.81 -0.04 16.79
CA GLN A 128 -4.06 0.57 16.40
C GLN A 128 -4.55 -0.06 15.10
N THR A 129 -5.74 -0.62 15.10
CA THR A 129 -6.42 -1.12 13.90
C THR A 129 -6.93 0.05 13.04
N TRP A 130 -7.38 -0.24 11.83
CA TRP A 130 -7.91 0.75 10.88
C TRP A 130 -8.90 1.73 11.52
N THR A 131 -8.61 3.02 11.42
CA THR A 131 -9.47 4.10 11.92
C THR A 131 -9.20 5.41 11.19
N GLY A 132 -10.22 6.28 11.07
CA GLY A 132 -10.08 7.68 10.65
C GLY A 132 -9.87 8.64 11.82
N ASP A 133 -9.90 8.17 13.06
CA ASP A 133 -9.72 9.00 14.26
C ASP A 133 -8.22 9.29 14.49
N GLN A 134 -7.84 10.54 14.25
CA GLN A 134 -6.47 11.02 14.43
C GLN A 134 -5.95 10.79 15.87
N ALA A 135 -6.82 10.95 16.88
CA ALA A 135 -6.43 10.78 18.27
C ALA A 135 -6.15 9.31 18.60
N ALA A 136 -6.94 8.39 18.03
CA ALA A 136 -6.72 6.95 18.16
C ALA A 136 -5.41 6.52 17.46
N VAL A 137 -5.12 7.02 16.25
CA VAL A 137 -3.84 6.76 15.56
C VAL A 137 -2.68 7.29 16.40
N ALA A 138 -2.76 8.52 16.92
CA ALA A 138 -1.72 9.07 17.78
C ALA A 138 -1.52 8.27 19.07
N ALA A 139 -2.59 7.69 19.63
CA ALA A 139 -2.48 6.77 20.76
C ALA A 139 -1.77 5.47 20.38
N GLY A 140 -2.09 4.88 19.22
CA GLY A 140 -1.41 3.71 18.67
C GLY A 140 0.10 3.93 18.50
N VAL A 141 0.49 5.09 17.96
CA VAL A 141 1.89 5.50 17.82
C VAL A 141 2.60 5.59 19.19
N ARG A 142 1.96 6.20 20.20
CA ARG A 142 2.54 6.25 21.55
C ARG A 142 2.73 4.86 22.18
N ASN A 143 1.83 3.94 21.85
CA ASN A 143 1.83 2.56 22.35
C ASN A 143 2.74 1.62 21.54
N ALA A 144 3.47 2.12 20.56
CA ALA A 144 4.39 1.34 19.74
C ALA A 144 5.65 0.96 20.53
N ILE A 145 5.54 -0.06 21.39
CA ILE A 145 6.63 -0.57 22.26
C ILE A 145 6.82 -2.09 22.15
N ALA A 146 6.04 -2.75 21.31
CA ALA A 146 5.92 -4.21 21.30
C ALA A 146 7.24 -4.96 21.06
N GLY A 147 8.18 -4.38 20.31
CA GLY A 147 9.46 -5.01 20.00
C GLY A 147 10.40 -5.15 21.19
N ARG A 148 10.22 -4.34 22.24
CA ARG A 148 11.13 -4.28 23.41
C ARG A 148 10.94 -5.44 24.41
N GLU A 149 9.82 -6.13 24.34
CA GLU A 149 9.50 -7.21 25.28
C GLU A 149 10.18 -8.54 24.91
N ASN A 150 10.85 -8.60 23.78
CA ASN A 150 11.51 -9.83 23.36
C ASN A 150 12.96 -9.91 23.86
N PRO A 151 13.28 -10.84 24.75
CA PRO A 151 14.64 -11.02 25.28
C PRO A 151 15.67 -11.47 24.23
N LEU A 152 15.23 -11.92 23.05
CA LEU A 152 16.13 -12.35 21.97
C LEU A 152 16.65 -11.18 21.14
N GLY A 153 16.05 -9.98 21.28
CA GLY A 153 16.38 -8.83 20.43
C GLY A 153 16.09 -9.08 18.95
N GLY A 154 16.61 -8.21 18.09
CA GLY A 154 16.51 -8.34 16.63
C GLY A 154 15.37 -7.57 16.01
N THR A 155 15.46 -7.37 14.70
CA THR A 155 14.54 -6.58 13.90
C THR A 155 14.11 -7.39 12.68
N ALA A 156 12.80 -7.61 12.54
CA ALA A 156 12.16 -8.37 11.46
C ALA A 156 11.37 -7.42 10.56
N ILE A 157 12.08 -6.58 9.78
CA ILE A 157 11.47 -5.54 8.92
C ILE A 157 10.65 -6.19 7.82
N PHE A 158 11.23 -7.19 7.11
CA PHE A 158 10.56 -7.81 5.97
C PHE A 158 9.31 -8.55 6.39
N ASP A 159 9.34 -9.25 7.54
CA ASP A 159 8.15 -9.89 8.10
C ASP A 159 7.08 -8.88 8.52
N ALA A 160 7.47 -7.71 9.05
CA ALA A 160 6.53 -6.64 9.42
C ALA A 160 5.88 -6.01 8.19
N VAL A 161 6.65 -5.73 7.14
CA VAL A 161 6.16 -5.21 5.86
C VAL A 161 5.27 -6.24 5.18
N PHE A 162 5.69 -7.51 5.12
CA PHE A 162 4.88 -8.61 4.60
C PHE A 162 3.53 -8.69 5.32
N ARG A 163 3.54 -8.70 6.65
CA ARG A 163 2.31 -8.74 7.46
C ARG A 163 1.39 -7.56 7.15
N ALA A 164 1.94 -6.34 7.08
CA ALA A 164 1.17 -5.15 6.78
C ALA A 164 0.49 -5.27 5.40
N CYS A 165 1.24 -5.65 4.36
CA CYS A 165 0.69 -5.76 3.01
C CYS A 165 -0.25 -6.95 2.85
N HIS A 166 0.06 -8.11 3.46
CA HIS A 166 -0.75 -9.32 3.35
C HIS A 166 -2.04 -9.26 4.18
N SER A 167 -1.92 -8.86 5.44
CA SER A 167 -3.04 -8.98 6.39
C SER A 167 -3.87 -7.72 6.51
N GLU A 168 -3.23 -6.55 6.51
CA GLU A 168 -3.94 -5.28 6.72
C GLU A 168 -4.45 -4.69 5.40
N PHE A 169 -3.60 -4.60 4.38
CA PHE A 169 -4.01 -4.09 3.07
C PHE A 169 -4.69 -5.16 2.20
N GLY A 170 -4.26 -6.42 2.28
CA GLY A 170 -4.81 -7.52 1.47
C GLY A 170 -6.26 -7.89 1.77
N ALA A 171 -6.79 -7.51 2.94
CA ALA A 171 -8.19 -7.71 3.32
C ALA A 171 -9.17 -6.74 2.62
N VAL A 172 -8.66 -5.80 1.81
CA VAL A 172 -9.44 -4.72 1.20
C VAL A 172 -9.39 -4.82 -0.31
N ASP A 173 -10.42 -4.27 -0.97
CA ASP A 173 -10.51 -4.24 -2.43
C ASP A 173 -9.24 -3.65 -3.06
N HIS A 174 -8.56 -4.46 -3.89
CA HIS A 174 -7.27 -4.14 -4.51
C HIS A 174 -7.34 -2.97 -5.52
N ALA A 175 -8.53 -2.48 -5.84
CA ALA A 175 -8.75 -1.37 -6.76
C ALA A 175 -8.49 0.02 -6.12
N ALA A 176 -8.30 0.11 -4.80
CA ALA A 176 -8.10 1.39 -4.14
C ALA A 176 -6.66 1.89 -4.37
N GLY A 177 -6.49 2.88 -5.24
CA GLY A 177 -5.29 3.73 -5.25
C GLY A 177 -5.21 4.47 -3.90
N GLY A 178 -4.04 4.90 -3.46
CA GLY A 178 -3.90 5.62 -2.19
C GLY A 178 -3.44 4.78 -1.00
N ASN A 179 -3.23 3.47 -1.19
CA ASN A 179 -2.60 2.62 -0.18
C ASN A 179 -1.11 2.94 -0.06
N PHE A 180 -0.62 3.10 1.16
CA PHE A 180 0.81 3.24 1.40
C PHE A 180 1.20 2.90 2.84
N ILE A 181 2.48 2.60 3.00
CA ILE A 181 3.14 2.43 4.29
C ILE A 181 4.05 3.63 4.51
N VAL A 182 4.08 4.13 5.75
CA VAL A 182 5.16 4.96 6.25
C VAL A 182 5.97 4.12 7.22
N LEU A 183 7.22 3.86 6.87
CA LEU A 183 8.13 3.00 7.59
C LEU A 183 9.19 3.85 8.32
N PHE A 184 9.28 3.68 9.63
CA PHE A 184 10.33 4.25 10.48
C PHE A 184 11.27 3.13 10.90
N SER A 185 12.48 3.09 10.33
CA SER A 185 13.50 2.06 10.62
C SER A 185 14.87 2.49 10.10
N ASP A 186 15.94 1.91 10.64
CA ASP A 186 17.30 2.01 10.12
C ASP A 186 17.59 1.04 8.97
N GLY A 187 16.64 0.14 8.67
CA GLY A 187 16.73 -0.81 7.56
C GLY A 187 17.49 -2.10 7.83
N GLU A 188 18.04 -2.26 9.04
CA GLU A 188 18.75 -3.49 9.40
C GLU A 188 17.79 -4.61 9.74
N ASP A 189 17.76 -5.63 8.89
CA ASP A 189 17.00 -6.87 9.12
C ASP A 189 17.92 -8.00 9.55
N ASN A 190 17.67 -8.57 10.71
CA ASN A 190 18.44 -9.68 11.23
C ASN A 190 17.58 -10.78 11.87
N ALA A 191 16.26 -10.67 11.75
CA ALA A 191 15.33 -11.59 12.40
C ALA A 191 14.14 -12.00 11.52
N SER A 192 13.98 -11.47 10.33
CA SER A 192 12.90 -11.89 9.43
C SER A 192 13.08 -13.34 8.96
N HIS A 193 11.97 -14.05 8.81
CA HIS A 193 11.92 -15.38 8.20
C HIS A 193 11.82 -15.28 6.67
N GLY A 194 11.11 -14.27 6.16
CA GLY A 194 11.02 -13.94 4.76
C GLY A 194 12.17 -13.04 4.30
N ASP A 195 12.36 -12.96 2.99
CA ASP A 195 13.33 -12.04 2.39
C ASP A 195 12.64 -10.75 1.90
N ILE A 196 13.44 -9.77 1.51
CA ILE A 196 12.96 -8.46 1.00
C ILE A 196 12.07 -8.63 -0.23
N ARG A 197 12.34 -9.63 -1.07
CA ARG A 197 11.55 -9.87 -2.31
C ARG A 197 10.13 -10.26 -1.96
N LEU A 198 9.95 -11.15 -0.98
CA LEU A 198 8.61 -11.55 -0.52
C LEU A 198 7.83 -10.36 0.03
N ALA A 199 8.49 -9.46 0.77
CA ALA A 199 7.87 -8.25 1.29
C ALA A 199 7.45 -7.29 0.15
N VAL A 200 8.36 -7.03 -0.80
CA VAL A 200 8.08 -6.19 -1.99
C VAL A 200 6.94 -6.77 -2.82
N ASP A 201 7.01 -8.05 -3.16
CA ASP A 201 6.02 -8.75 -3.98
C ASP A 201 4.62 -8.65 -3.35
N THR A 202 4.53 -8.86 -2.04
CA THR A 202 3.27 -8.78 -1.31
C THR A 202 2.70 -7.36 -1.32
N CYS A 203 3.54 -6.33 -1.17
CA CYS A 203 3.09 -4.94 -1.24
C CYS A 203 2.68 -4.53 -2.65
N GLN A 204 3.34 -5.02 -3.69
CA GLN A 204 2.94 -4.81 -5.08
C GLN A 204 1.57 -5.45 -5.38
N HIS A 205 1.30 -6.67 -4.86
CA HIS A 205 -0.01 -7.30 -4.96
C HIS A 205 -1.10 -6.48 -4.26
N ALA A 206 -0.78 -5.89 -3.10
CA ALA A 206 -1.70 -5.02 -2.35
C ALA A 206 -1.78 -3.59 -2.91
N ASN A 207 -1.10 -3.29 -4.03
CA ASN A 207 -0.98 -1.93 -4.61
C ASN A 207 -0.57 -0.88 -3.57
N THR A 208 0.41 -1.21 -2.72
CA THR A 208 0.82 -0.42 -1.57
C THR A 208 2.24 0.09 -1.75
N ALA A 209 2.42 1.41 -1.79
CA ALA A 209 3.73 2.04 -1.86
C ALA A 209 4.37 2.18 -0.47
N ILE A 210 5.69 2.19 -0.38
CA ILE A 210 6.42 2.33 0.88
C ILE A 210 7.20 3.64 0.88
N TYR A 211 6.89 4.51 1.84
CA TYR A 211 7.63 5.72 2.16
C TYR A 211 8.44 5.49 3.43
N VAL A 212 9.72 5.78 3.36
CA VAL A 212 10.63 5.52 4.48
C VAL A 212 11.09 6.84 5.08
N PHE A 213 10.88 7.00 6.37
CA PHE A 213 11.56 7.98 7.19
C PHE A 213 12.73 7.28 7.87
N ARG A 214 13.94 7.63 7.46
CA ARG A 214 15.13 6.91 7.83
C ARG A 214 15.60 7.34 9.22
N ALA A 215 15.71 6.38 10.14
CA ALA A 215 16.55 6.54 11.31
C ALA A 215 18.04 6.52 10.88
N GLU A 216 18.88 7.35 11.47
CA GLU A 216 20.31 7.33 11.16
C GLU A 216 20.89 5.92 11.31
N PRO A 217 21.63 5.40 10.31
CA PRO A 217 22.23 4.09 10.41
C PRO A 217 23.25 4.05 11.54
N VAL A 218 23.26 2.97 12.30
CA VAL A 218 24.35 2.67 13.22
C VAL A 218 25.63 2.53 12.40
N LEU A 219 26.70 3.17 12.86
CA LEU A 219 27.96 3.48 12.14
C LEU A 219 28.72 2.33 11.47
N ASN A 220 28.18 1.11 11.36
CA ASN A 220 28.86 -0.05 10.72
C ASN A 220 27.92 -0.92 9.88
N SER A 221 26.70 -0.48 9.60
CA SER A 221 25.75 -1.27 8.82
C SER A 221 25.79 -0.87 7.32
N SER A 222 25.90 -1.87 6.46
CA SER A 222 25.96 -1.68 5.01
C SER A 222 24.68 -2.11 4.29
N SER A 223 23.79 -2.87 4.93
CA SER A 223 22.58 -3.44 4.32
C SER A 223 21.36 -2.55 4.48
N GLY A 224 21.19 -1.91 5.63
CA GLY A 224 20.00 -1.14 5.97
C GLY A 224 19.58 -0.12 4.91
N PRO A 225 20.46 0.82 4.49
CA PRO A 225 20.12 1.80 3.46
C PRO A 225 19.69 1.19 2.13
N LYS A 226 20.31 0.07 1.72
CA LYS A 226 19.95 -0.65 0.48
C LYS A 226 18.57 -1.28 0.58
N ASN A 227 18.29 -1.94 1.71
CA ASN A 227 16.99 -2.53 1.99
C ASN A 227 15.87 -1.47 1.92
N LEU A 228 16.09 -0.32 2.58
CA LEU A 228 15.11 0.77 2.57
C LEU A 228 14.89 1.34 1.17
N MET A 229 15.96 1.54 0.39
CA MET A 229 15.87 2.00 -1.00
C MET A 229 15.11 0.99 -1.87
N GLU A 230 15.39 -0.31 -1.72
CA GLU A 230 14.73 -1.36 -2.49
C GLU A 230 13.23 -1.44 -2.14
N LEU A 231 12.87 -1.50 -0.86
CA LEU A 231 11.47 -1.47 -0.40
C LEU A 231 10.70 -0.28 -0.99
N ALA A 232 11.30 0.92 -0.95
CA ALA A 232 10.65 2.13 -1.44
C ALA A 232 10.55 2.15 -2.96
N SER A 233 11.67 1.95 -3.69
CA SER A 233 11.72 2.10 -5.16
C SER A 233 10.87 1.05 -5.87
N GLU A 234 10.91 -0.21 -5.43
CA GLU A 234 10.17 -1.30 -6.08
C GLU A 234 8.65 -1.19 -5.88
N THR A 235 8.20 -0.49 -4.84
CA THR A 235 6.78 -0.28 -4.54
C THR A 235 6.24 1.07 -5.04
N GLY A 236 7.08 1.93 -5.62
CA GLY A 236 6.70 3.24 -6.16
C GLY A 236 6.65 4.35 -5.11
N GLY A 237 7.29 4.16 -3.96
CA GLY A 237 7.49 5.17 -2.93
C GLY A 237 8.86 5.84 -2.99
N ARG A 238 9.35 6.30 -1.85
CA ARG A 238 10.68 6.92 -1.70
C ARG A 238 11.22 6.88 -0.27
N VAL A 239 12.53 7.11 -0.14
CA VAL A 239 13.19 7.34 1.14
C VAL A 239 13.35 8.84 1.35
N PHE A 240 12.91 9.34 2.50
CA PHE A 240 13.19 10.68 2.96
C PHE A 240 14.43 10.66 3.85
N HIS A 241 15.37 11.56 3.56
CA HIS A 241 16.62 11.67 4.31
C HIS A 241 16.47 12.78 5.32
N ASP A 242 16.94 12.49 6.52
CA ASP A 242 17.10 13.35 7.68
C ASP A 242 16.70 14.82 7.47
N ASN A 243 15.45 15.10 7.73
CA ASN A 243 14.98 16.46 7.91
C ASN A 243 14.70 16.65 9.40
N ASP A 244 15.73 17.00 10.15
CA ASP A 244 15.62 17.39 11.57
C ASP A 244 14.82 18.68 11.75
N SER A 245 14.47 19.34 10.63
CA SER A 245 13.69 20.57 10.67
C SER A 245 12.20 20.30 10.51
N GLU A 246 11.39 21.05 11.24
CA GLU A 246 9.93 20.98 11.10
C GLU A 246 9.48 21.29 9.66
N ALA A 247 10.12 22.25 8.99
CA ALA A 247 9.81 22.60 7.60
C ALA A 247 10.10 21.46 6.61
N GLY A 248 11.18 20.70 6.83
CA GLY A 248 11.51 19.52 6.00
C GLY A 248 10.49 18.41 6.15
N ILE A 249 10.10 18.10 7.39
CA ILE A 249 9.05 17.10 7.66
C ILE A 249 7.72 17.51 7.00
N GLU A 250 7.34 18.78 7.10
CA GLU A 250 6.11 19.28 6.46
C GLU A 250 6.16 19.15 4.94
N GLU A 251 7.33 19.38 4.33
CA GLU A 251 7.53 19.19 2.89
C GLU A 251 7.43 17.72 2.48
N ASP A 252 8.05 16.81 3.23
CA ASP A 252 7.96 15.36 2.99
C ASP A 252 6.52 14.86 3.07
N LEU A 253 5.77 15.32 4.07
CA LEU A 253 4.34 15.01 4.21
C LEU A 253 3.51 15.60 3.07
N ARG A 254 3.84 16.80 2.59
CA ARG A 254 3.19 17.42 1.41
C ARG A 254 3.43 16.57 0.18
N ILE A 255 4.63 16.04 0.01
CA ILE A 255 4.97 15.17 -1.12
C ILE A 255 4.16 13.86 -1.06
N ILE A 256 4.13 13.18 0.10
CA ILE A 256 3.34 11.95 0.27
C ILE A 256 1.88 12.22 -0.05
N GLU A 257 1.32 13.29 0.50
CA GLU A 257 -0.06 13.66 0.26
C GLU A 257 -0.32 13.88 -1.24
N ALA A 258 0.52 14.65 -1.91
CA ALA A 258 0.40 14.93 -3.34
C ALA A 258 0.47 13.62 -4.16
N GLU A 259 1.44 12.75 -3.87
CA GLU A 259 1.62 11.48 -4.58
C GLU A 259 0.47 10.48 -4.33
N ARG A 260 -0.14 10.49 -3.16
CA ARG A 260 -1.19 9.52 -2.83
C ARG A 260 -2.59 9.99 -3.15
N ARG A 261 -2.85 11.30 -3.11
CA ARG A 261 -4.16 11.85 -3.48
C ARG A 261 -4.32 12.10 -4.96
N ASN A 262 -3.24 12.44 -5.67
CA ASN A 262 -3.32 12.80 -7.09
C ASN A 262 -2.62 11.73 -7.91
N GLN A 263 -3.40 10.83 -8.49
CA GLN A 263 -2.87 9.72 -9.26
C GLN A 263 -3.50 9.67 -10.64
N TYR A 264 -2.72 9.17 -11.59
CA TYR A 264 -3.23 8.70 -12.86
C TYR A 264 -3.64 7.24 -12.72
N VAL A 265 -4.75 6.91 -13.34
CA VAL A 265 -5.20 5.54 -13.56
C VAL A 265 -5.02 5.22 -15.03
N LEU A 266 -4.31 4.15 -15.32
CA LEU A 266 -4.07 3.64 -16.67
C LEU A 266 -4.47 2.18 -16.71
N VAL A 267 -5.49 1.85 -17.51
CA VAL A 267 -5.95 0.49 -17.71
C VAL A 267 -5.56 0.04 -19.11
N TYR A 268 -4.88 -1.09 -19.22
CA TYR A 268 -4.39 -1.58 -20.50
C TYR A 268 -4.44 -3.10 -20.62
N LYS A 269 -4.41 -3.57 -21.87
CA LYS A 269 -4.18 -4.98 -22.20
C LYS A 269 -2.70 -5.16 -22.54
N PRO A 270 -1.96 -6.01 -21.79
CA PRO A 270 -0.59 -6.35 -22.10
C PRO A 270 -0.44 -6.94 -23.53
N ALA A 271 0.72 -6.80 -24.12
CA ALA A 271 1.03 -7.49 -25.39
C ALA A 271 0.93 -9.01 -25.23
N GLU A 272 1.44 -9.50 -24.12
CA GLU A 272 1.42 -10.90 -23.70
C GLU A 272 1.07 -10.96 -22.21
N LEU A 273 0.07 -11.71 -21.84
CA LEU A 273 -0.24 -12.04 -20.46
C LEU A 273 -0.40 -13.55 -20.37
N ARG A 274 0.47 -14.18 -19.60
CA ARG A 274 0.37 -15.59 -19.26
C ARG A 274 -0.23 -15.70 -17.87
N HIS A 275 -1.19 -16.58 -17.69
CA HIS A 275 -1.80 -16.84 -16.38
C HIS A 275 -0.96 -17.86 -15.59
N ASP A 276 0.30 -17.58 -15.38
CA ASP A 276 1.30 -18.49 -14.79
C ASP A 276 1.96 -17.95 -13.51
N GLY A 277 1.46 -16.82 -13.01
CA GLY A 277 2.02 -16.16 -11.83
C GLY A 277 3.37 -15.48 -12.08
N SER A 278 3.82 -15.34 -13.34
CA SER A 278 5.09 -14.69 -13.64
C SER A 278 5.06 -13.19 -13.34
N PHE A 279 6.22 -12.64 -12.96
CA PHE A 279 6.38 -11.21 -12.73
C PHE A 279 6.49 -10.47 -14.07
N HIS A 280 5.74 -9.39 -14.20
CA HIS A 280 5.77 -8.46 -15.32
C HIS A 280 6.41 -7.14 -14.87
N ARG A 281 7.54 -6.79 -15.48
CA ARG A 281 8.22 -5.52 -15.24
C ARG A 281 7.50 -4.38 -15.96
N ILE A 282 7.25 -3.28 -15.24
CA ILE A 282 6.70 -2.05 -15.79
C ILE A 282 7.79 -1.00 -15.94
N GLU A 283 7.85 -0.40 -17.13
CA GLU A 283 8.65 0.79 -17.40
C GLU A 283 7.71 1.87 -17.92
N LEU A 284 7.60 2.97 -17.17
CA LEU A 284 6.73 4.09 -17.51
C LEU A 284 7.56 5.37 -17.53
N SER A 285 7.57 6.06 -18.66
CA SER A 285 8.22 7.36 -18.82
C SER A 285 7.27 8.38 -19.42
N GLY A 286 7.55 9.65 -19.18
CA GLY A 286 6.72 10.79 -19.60
C GLY A 286 7.55 11.91 -20.20
N PRO A 287 6.94 13.07 -20.47
CA PRO A 287 7.63 14.25 -20.96
C PRO A 287 8.53 14.88 -19.89
N ASP A 288 9.50 15.68 -20.31
CA ASP A 288 10.51 16.32 -19.43
C ASP A 288 9.89 17.12 -18.27
N ARG A 289 8.67 17.69 -18.46
CA ARG A 289 7.97 18.39 -17.39
C ARG A 289 7.49 17.48 -16.24
N ALA A 290 7.43 16.17 -16.48
CA ALA A 290 7.13 15.16 -15.48
C ALA A 290 8.44 14.43 -15.11
N GLU A 291 9.33 15.13 -14.41
CA GLU A 291 10.67 14.66 -14.09
C GLU A 291 10.65 13.39 -13.23
N ARG A 292 9.62 13.24 -12.39
CA ARG A 292 9.41 12.04 -11.60
C ARG A 292 8.07 11.39 -11.92
N ILE A 293 8.13 10.11 -12.26
CA ILE A 293 6.96 9.23 -12.30
C ILE A 293 7.11 8.17 -11.21
N ALA A 294 6.26 8.24 -10.19
CA ALA A 294 6.22 7.29 -9.10
C ALA A 294 5.22 6.18 -9.43
N VAL A 295 5.74 5.02 -9.77
CA VAL A 295 4.99 3.83 -10.18
C VAL A 295 5.66 2.58 -9.60
N ARG A 296 4.89 1.53 -9.33
CA ARG A 296 5.46 0.23 -8.95
C ARG A 296 6.31 -0.35 -10.09
N SER A 297 7.35 -1.10 -9.76
CA SER A 297 8.26 -1.70 -10.75
C SER A 297 7.63 -2.82 -11.58
N GLY A 298 6.49 -3.38 -11.13
CA GLY A 298 5.81 -4.44 -11.85
C GLY A 298 4.57 -4.97 -11.14
N TYR A 299 4.12 -6.11 -11.63
CA TYR A 299 3.00 -6.86 -11.07
C TYR A 299 3.16 -8.35 -11.37
N TYR A 300 2.41 -9.19 -10.66
CA TYR A 300 2.34 -10.62 -10.92
C TYR A 300 1.12 -10.94 -11.77
N ALA A 301 1.33 -11.70 -12.84
CA ALA A 301 0.23 -12.22 -13.64
C ALA A 301 -0.67 -13.12 -12.78
N PRO A 302 -1.99 -13.17 -13.03
CA PRO A 302 -2.86 -14.10 -12.35
C PRO A 302 -2.35 -15.54 -12.51
N ALA A 303 -2.39 -16.35 -11.44
CA ALA A 303 -2.19 -17.79 -11.51
C ALA A 303 -3.56 -18.48 -11.46
N HIS A 304 -3.74 -19.52 -12.29
CA HIS A 304 -4.96 -20.34 -12.30
C HIS A 304 -4.99 -21.35 -11.17
#